data_9859bc20197ed1fd19c57a0642524438
#
_entry.id   9859bc20197ed1fd19c57a0642524438
#
_cell.length_a   1.000
_cell.length_b   1.000
_cell.length_c   1.000
_cell.angle_alpha   90.00
_cell.angle_beta   90.00
_cell.angle_gamma   90.00
#
_symmetry.space_group_name_H-M   'P 1'
#
loop_
_entity.id
_entity.type
_entity.pdbx_description
1 polymer ?
#
loop_
_entity_poly.entity_id
_entity_poly.type
_entity_poly.pdbx_seq_one_letter_code
_entity_poly.pdbx_strand_id
1 'polypeptide(L)'
;PMPEDPILYQAAVATGMLGPNMVGLTLGHGIYICHGHCTLRLISHELRHVYQYEQAGSITAFLGVYLEQIVTSGYQNAPLEIDARNHEAR
;
A
#
# COMPACT_ATOMS: atom_id res chain seq x y z
N PRO A 1 9.88 1.19 -9.75
CA PRO A 1 10.35 -0.17 -9.52
C PRO A 1 9.87 -0.71 -8.18
N MET A 2 9.88 -2.01 -8.05
CA MET A 2 9.52 -2.67 -6.79
C MET A 2 10.70 -2.66 -5.84
N PRO A 3 10.45 -2.75 -4.50
CA PRO A 3 11.55 -2.74 -3.53
C PRO A 3 12.46 -3.95 -3.72
N GLU A 4 13.76 -3.72 -3.55
CA GLU A 4 14.77 -4.76 -3.71
C GLU A 4 15.12 -5.45 -2.37
N ASP A 5 14.74 -4.86 -1.25
CA ASP A 5 14.97 -5.45 0.08
C ASP A 5 14.13 -6.72 0.22
N PRO A 6 14.75 -7.90 0.43
CA PRO A 6 14.01 -9.15 0.53
C PRO A 6 12.96 -9.16 1.63
N ILE A 7 13.22 -8.52 2.75
CA ILE A 7 12.29 -8.47 3.88
C ILE A 7 11.05 -7.64 3.50
N LEU A 8 11.27 -6.47 2.90
CA LEU A 8 10.17 -5.63 2.44
C LEU A 8 9.38 -6.30 1.33
N TYR A 9 10.06 -6.97 0.40
CA TYR A 9 9.40 -7.73 -0.66
C TYR A 9 8.52 -8.82 -0.09
N GLN A 10 9.05 -9.61 0.85
CA GLN A 10 8.30 -10.70 1.48
C GLN A 10 7.10 -10.16 2.26
N ALA A 11 7.26 -9.05 2.98
CA ALA A 11 6.16 -8.42 3.69
C ALA A 11 5.06 -7.98 2.72
N ALA A 12 5.44 -7.38 1.60
CA ALA A 12 4.49 -6.95 0.58
C ALA A 12 3.73 -8.12 -0.02
N VAL A 13 4.43 -9.23 -0.31
CA VAL A 13 3.79 -10.45 -0.83
C VAL A 13 2.84 -11.03 0.20
N ALA A 14 3.27 -11.13 1.46
CA ALA A 14 2.46 -11.69 2.54
C ALA A 14 1.21 -10.87 2.82
N THR A 15 1.27 -9.55 2.62
CA THR A 15 0.11 -8.67 2.81
C THR A 15 -0.80 -8.61 1.59
N GLY A 16 -0.44 -9.25 0.50
CA GLY A 16 -1.18 -9.17 -0.75
C GLY A 16 -0.95 -7.86 -1.50
N MET A 17 0.03 -7.06 -1.09
CA MET A 17 0.38 -5.81 -1.77
C MET A 17 1.05 -6.04 -3.12
N LEU A 18 1.66 -7.21 -3.32
CA LEU A 18 2.23 -7.62 -4.59
C LEU A 18 1.48 -8.84 -5.10
N GLY A 19 0.63 -8.67 -6.04
CA GLY A 19 -0.09 -9.72 -6.72
C GLY A 19 -0.06 -9.49 -8.22
N PRO A 20 -0.65 -10.39 -9.01
CA PRO A 20 -0.64 -10.26 -10.47
C PRO A 20 -1.25 -8.95 -10.98
N ASN A 21 -2.17 -8.38 -10.22
CA ASN A 21 -2.87 -7.15 -10.60
C ASN A 21 -2.39 -5.92 -9.85
N MET A 22 -1.32 -6.04 -9.05
CA MET A 22 -0.81 -4.90 -8.29
C MET A 22 0.07 -4.05 -9.18
N VAL A 23 -0.27 -2.78 -9.31
CA VAL A 23 0.46 -1.83 -10.15
C VAL A 23 1.18 -0.76 -9.33
N GLY A 24 0.94 -0.72 -8.03
CA GLY A 24 1.61 0.22 -7.13
C GLY A 24 1.74 -0.35 -5.71
N LEU A 25 2.71 0.18 -4.97
CA LEU A 25 3.02 -0.24 -3.61
C LEU A 25 3.62 0.94 -2.85
N THR A 26 3.18 1.13 -1.60
CA THR A 26 3.77 2.11 -0.69
C THR A 26 4.40 1.41 0.51
N LEU A 27 5.67 1.76 0.80
CA LEU A 27 6.37 1.31 2.00
C LEU A 27 6.98 2.54 2.67
N GLY A 28 6.40 2.96 3.80
CA GLY A 28 6.81 4.18 4.48
C GLY A 28 6.63 5.39 3.58
N HIS A 29 7.72 6.06 3.22
CA HIS A 29 7.70 7.19 2.28
C HIS A 29 8.08 6.78 0.85
N GLY A 30 8.35 5.49 0.61
CA GLY A 30 8.67 5.00 -0.73
C GLY A 30 7.44 4.56 -1.48
N ILE A 31 7.25 5.08 -2.68
CA ILE A 31 6.18 4.69 -3.59
C ILE A 31 6.81 4.00 -4.80
N TYR A 32 6.34 2.80 -5.09
CA TYR A 32 6.84 1.97 -6.18
C TYR A 32 5.69 1.71 -7.14
N ILE A 33 5.85 2.09 -8.40
CA ILE A 33 4.79 1.97 -9.40
C ILE A 33 5.32 1.16 -10.58
N CYS A 34 4.54 0.18 -11.02
CA CYS A 34 4.90 -0.61 -12.18
C CYS A 34 4.96 0.27 -13.44
N HIS A 35 5.94 -0.02 -14.29
CA HIS A 35 6.14 0.73 -15.52
C HIS A 35 4.84 0.79 -16.35
N GLY A 36 4.53 1.98 -16.84
CA GLY A 36 3.33 2.18 -17.65
C GLY A 36 2.05 2.46 -16.87
N HIS A 37 2.09 2.40 -15.52
CA HIS A 37 0.92 2.58 -14.68
C HIS A 37 0.98 3.85 -13.82
N CYS A 38 1.86 4.79 -14.13
CA CYS A 38 2.01 6.02 -13.37
C CYS A 38 0.90 7.00 -13.76
N THR A 39 -0.25 6.90 -13.08
CA THR A 39 -1.39 7.80 -13.27
C THR A 39 -1.59 8.64 -12.03
N LEU A 40 -2.24 9.79 -12.19
CA LEU A 40 -2.55 10.67 -11.06
C LEU A 40 -3.44 9.94 -10.04
N ARG A 41 -4.37 9.13 -10.52
CA ARG A 41 -5.23 8.33 -9.66
C ARG A 41 -4.43 7.37 -8.78
N LEU A 42 -3.49 6.63 -9.38
CA LEU A 42 -2.65 5.69 -8.63
C LEU A 42 -1.71 6.41 -7.68
N ILE A 43 -1.07 7.49 -8.14
CA ILE A 43 -0.16 8.27 -7.29
C ILE A 43 -0.89 8.80 -6.07
N SER A 44 -2.08 9.36 -6.23
CA SER A 44 -2.84 9.89 -5.10
C SER A 44 -3.26 8.80 -4.13
N HIS A 45 -3.59 7.60 -4.63
CA HIS A 45 -3.88 6.44 -3.80
C HIS A 45 -2.66 6.08 -2.93
N GLU A 46 -1.48 5.96 -3.55
CA GLU A 46 -0.26 5.60 -2.84
C GLU A 46 0.20 6.71 -1.89
N LEU A 47 0.01 7.98 -2.26
CA LEU A 47 0.30 9.10 -1.36
C LEU A 47 -0.58 9.07 -0.10
N ARG A 48 -1.81 8.62 -0.22
CA ARG A 48 -2.66 8.46 0.97
C ARG A 48 -2.09 7.40 1.90
N HIS A 49 -1.50 6.32 1.37
CA HIS A 49 -0.79 5.34 2.18
C HIS A 49 0.42 5.95 2.90
N VAL A 50 1.17 6.85 2.25
CA VAL A 50 2.27 7.57 2.92
C VAL A 50 1.73 8.31 4.14
N TYR A 51 0.61 9.03 3.99
CA TYR A 51 -0.03 9.72 5.09
C TYR A 51 -0.41 8.74 6.22
N GLN A 52 -0.98 7.59 5.86
CA GLN A 52 -1.35 6.57 6.84
C GLN A 52 -0.14 6.02 7.61
N TYR A 53 0.99 5.80 6.92
CA TYR A 53 2.24 5.41 7.57
C TYR A 53 2.69 6.47 8.58
N GLU A 54 2.60 7.74 8.21
CA GLU A 54 2.97 8.84 9.10
C GLU A 54 2.07 8.89 10.33
N GLN A 55 0.78 8.70 10.16
CA GLN A 55 -0.16 8.67 11.28
C GLN A 55 0.08 7.47 12.20
N ALA A 56 0.49 6.35 11.68
CA ALA A 56 0.80 5.16 12.47
C ALA A 56 2.11 5.30 13.26
N GLY A 57 3.02 6.15 12.80
CA GLY A 57 4.28 6.45 13.47
C GLY A 57 5.46 5.61 13.04
N SER A 58 5.24 4.45 12.45
CA SER A 58 6.31 3.60 11.93
C SER A 58 5.78 2.63 10.89
N ILE A 59 6.69 2.08 10.07
CA ILE A 59 6.33 1.06 9.08
C ILE A 59 5.75 -0.16 9.80
N THR A 60 6.38 -0.61 10.88
CA THR A 60 5.95 -1.78 11.65
C THR A 60 4.55 -1.58 12.23
N ALA A 61 4.27 -0.41 12.81
CA ALA A 61 2.96 -0.11 13.36
C ALA A 61 1.87 -0.11 12.29
N PHE A 62 2.15 0.51 11.15
CA PHE A 62 1.21 0.52 10.03
C PHE A 62 0.93 -0.90 9.53
N LEU A 63 1.99 -1.66 9.25
CA LEU A 63 1.84 -3.01 8.69
C LEU A 63 1.08 -3.94 9.64
N GLY A 64 1.26 -3.79 10.96
CA GLY A 64 0.51 -4.57 11.94
C GLY A 64 -0.99 -4.35 11.81
N VAL A 65 -1.41 -3.09 11.74
CA VAL A 65 -2.83 -2.73 11.56
C VAL A 65 -3.33 -3.16 10.18
N TYR A 66 -2.54 -2.89 9.14
CA TYR A 66 -2.90 -3.21 7.77
C TYR A 66 -3.12 -4.72 7.58
N LEU A 67 -2.18 -5.54 8.09
CA LEU A 67 -2.30 -6.99 8.02
C LEU A 67 -3.55 -7.50 8.73
N GLU A 68 -3.84 -6.97 9.92
CA GLU A 68 -5.04 -7.34 10.65
C GLU A 68 -6.29 -7.05 9.83
N GLN A 69 -6.36 -5.90 9.19
CA GLN A 69 -7.49 -5.53 8.36
C GLN A 69 -7.63 -6.44 7.14
N ILE A 70 -6.51 -6.80 6.50
CA ILE A 70 -6.51 -7.70 5.34
C ILE A 70 -7.02 -9.08 5.75
N VAL A 71 -6.55 -9.61 6.88
CA VAL A 71 -6.97 -10.92 7.36
C VAL A 71 -8.45 -10.92 7.76
N THR A 72 -8.90 -9.86 8.40
CA THR A 72 -10.27 -9.78 8.91
C THR A 72 -11.30 -9.47 7.80
N SER A 73 -10.97 -8.57 6.89
CA SER A 73 -11.95 -8.01 5.96
C SER A 73 -11.61 -8.23 4.48
N GLY A 74 -10.40 -8.68 4.17
CA GLY A 74 -9.89 -8.77 2.80
C GLY A 74 -9.44 -7.41 2.26
N TYR A 75 -8.71 -7.44 1.15
CA TYR A 75 -8.13 -6.25 0.55
C TYR A 75 -9.20 -5.19 0.20
N GLN A 76 -10.28 -5.62 -0.47
CA GLN A 76 -11.30 -4.68 -0.95
C GLN A 76 -12.02 -3.95 0.19
N ASN A 77 -12.19 -4.61 1.32
CA ASN A 77 -12.95 -4.09 2.45
C ASN A 77 -12.08 -3.60 3.60
N ALA A 78 -10.76 -3.67 3.46
CA ALA A 78 -9.85 -3.16 4.49
C ALA A 78 -10.03 -1.65 4.64
N PRO A 79 -10.29 -1.13 5.86
CA PRO A 79 -10.53 0.31 6.05
C PRO A 79 -9.42 1.21 5.50
N LEU A 80 -8.15 0.81 5.62
CA LEU A 80 -7.03 1.59 5.10
C LEU A 80 -7.05 1.66 3.57
N GLU A 81 -7.48 0.59 2.89
CA GLU A 81 -7.63 0.60 1.44
C GLU A 81 -8.85 1.39 1.00
N ILE A 82 -9.94 1.32 1.74
CA ILE A 82 -11.13 2.13 1.46
C ILE A 82 -10.78 3.62 1.57
N ASP A 83 -10.05 3.99 2.62
CA ASP A 83 -9.61 5.37 2.80
C ASP A 83 -8.72 5.83 1.64
N ALA A 84 -7.79 4.98 1.20
CA ALA A 84 -6.91 5.32 0.07
C ALA A 84 -7.71 5.49 -1.23
N ARG A 85 -8.67 4.63 -1.49
CA ARG A 85 -9.53 4.76 -2.67
C ARG A 85 -10.35 6.04 -2.63
N ASN A 86 -10.83 6.44 -1.45
CA ASN A 86 -11.63 7.66 -1.30
C ASN A 86 -10.81 8.94 -1.53
N HIS A 87 -9.49 8.85 -1.51
CA HIS A 87 -8.58 9.97 -1.74
C HIS A 87 -7.91 9.94 -3.11
N GLU A 88 -8.34 9.04 -3.99
CA GLU A 88 -7.82 9.00 -5.35
C GLU A 88 -8.27 10.22 -6.15
N ALA A 89 -7.36 10.80 -6.93
CA ALA A 89 -7.68 11.86 -7.86
C ALA A 89 -8.53 11.30 -9.00
N ARG A 90 -9.47 12.09 -9.44
CA ARG A 90 -10.42 11.69 -10.50
C ARG A 90 -10.07 12.33 -11.82
#